data_c545431d209b3d59b0524ae1eaac56df
#
_entry.id   c545431d209b3d59b0524ae1eaac56df
#
_cell.length_a   1.000
_cell.length_b   1.000
_cell.length_c   1.000
_cell.angle_alpha   90.00
_cell.angle_beta   90.00
_cell.angle_gamma   90.00
#
_symmetry.space_group_name_H-M   'P 1'
#
loop_
_entity.id
_entity.type
_entity.pdbx_description
1 polymer ?
#
loop_
_entity_poly.entity_id
_entity_poly.type
_entity_poly.pdbx_seq_one_letter_code
_entity_poly.pdbx_strand_id
1 'polypeptide(L)'
;MINFKKVRFQNFGSFGNTPTEIQLDRHSMTLVSGCNGHGKSFALLDSITFGLFGRPFRKINIPQLVNSVNKKNCEVEVEFDISKDSYKVVRGINPKKFEIYRNGKLLDQNAKTKDYQKMLEDHILKMNYKSFTQVVILGSSSFVPFMQLSSADRRSVIE
;
A
#
# COMPACT_ATOMS: atom_id res chain seq x y z
N MET A 1 -17.25 -0.45 -2.78
CA MET A 1 -16.18 -1.45 -2.94
C MET A 1 -14.95 -0.75 -3.48
N ILE A 2 -13.75 -1.05 -2.98
CA ILE A 2 -12.48 -0.52 -3.50
C ILE A 2 -12.06 -1.41 -4.66
N ASN A 3 -11.74 -0.81 -5.80
CA ASN A 3 -11.22 -1.50 -6.98
C ASN A 3 -9.80 -1.01 -7.25
N PHE A 4 -8.79 -1.82 -6.94
CA PHE A 4 -7.40 -1.50 -7.22
C PHE A 4 -7.11 -1.61 -8.70
N LYS A 5 -6.56 -0.55 -9.28
CA LYS A 5 -6.25 -0.48 -10.72
C LYS A 5 -4.80 -0.76 -11.00
N LYS A 6 -3.92 -0.10 -10.28
CA LYS A 6 -2.51 -0.11 -10.60
C LYS A 6 -1.66 0.19 -9.38
N VAL A 7 -0.51 -0.44 -9.31
CA VAL A 7 0.58 -0.03 -8.43
C VAL A 7 1.83 0.25 -9.27
N ARG A 8 2.49 1.37 -8.98
CA ARG A 8 3.75 1.76 -9.60
C ARG A 8 4.76 2.06 -8.50
N PHE A 9 5.99 1.62 -8.68
CA PHE A 9 7.04 1.86 -7.69
C PHE A 9 8.41 1.98 -8.36
N GLN A 10 9.31 2.68 -7.67
CA GLN A 10 10.66 2.98 -8.12
C GLN A 10 11.58 2.99 -6.91
N ASN A 11 12.80 2.47 -7.06
CA ASN A 11 13.79 2.36 -5.97
C ASN A 11 13.24 1.70 -4.70
N PHE A 12 12.36 0.73 -4.86
CA PHE A 12 11.63 0.05 -3.80
C PHE A 12 12.13 -1.39 -3.66
N GLY A 13 12.75 -1.70 -2.52
CA GLY A 13 13.38 -3.01 -2.27
C GLY A 13 14.45 -3.37 -3.30
N SER A 14 14.27 -4.49 -3.98
CA SER A 14 15.18 -4.96 -5.04
C SER A 14 14.96 -4.28 -6.39
N PHE A 15 13.90 -3.47 -6.53
CA PHE A 15 13.60 -2.76 -7.77
C PHE A 15 14.40 -1.45 -7.85
N GLY A 16 15.00 -1.21 -9.01
CA GLY A 16 15.89 -0.09 -9.25
C GLY A 16 15.19 1.20 -9.65
N ASN A 17 15.96 2.06 -10.34
CA ASN A 17 15.51 3.41 -10.71
C ASN A 17 14.49 3.43 -11.87
N THR A 18 14.40 2.37 -12.66
CA THR A 18 13.36 2.26 -13.69
C THR A 18 12.01 1.97 -13.01
N PRO A 19 11.00 2.82 -13.21
CA PRO A 19 9.69 2.58 -12.62
C PRO A 19 9.09 1.25 -13.09
N THR A 20 8.61 0.46 -12.14
CA THR A 20 7.88 -0.78 -12.40
C THR A 20 6.41 -0.53 -12.16
N GLU A 21 5.56 -0.92 -13.10
CA GLU A 21 4.11 -0.76 -13.03
C GLU A 21 3.42 -2.11 -13.16
N ILE A 22 2.46 -2.36 -12.27
CA ILE A 22 1.66 -3.58 -12.26
C ILE A 22 0.18 -3.19 -12.36
N GLN A 23 -0.47 -3.62 -13.43
CA GLN A 23 -1.92 -3.48 -13.60
C GLN A 23 -2.63 -4.57 -12.79
N LEU A 24 -3.63 -4.18 -12.01
CA LEU A 24 -4.35 -5.07 -11.08
C LEU A 24 -5.77 -5.38 -11.53
N ASP A 25 -6.30 -4.63 -12.51
CA ASP A 25 -7.69 -4.69 -12.96
C ASP A 25 -7.89 -5.30 -14.35
N ARG A 26 -6.83 -5.84 -14.97
CA ARG A 26 -6.93 -6.45 -16.32
C ARG A 26 -7.80 -7.70 -16.38
N HIS A 27 -7.78 -8.47 -15.30
CA HIS A 27 -8.48 -9.76 -15.22
C HIS A 27 -9.12 -9.91 -13.84
N SER A 28 -10.19 -10.68 -13.76
CA SER A 28 -10.84 -11.01 -12.49
C SER A 28 -9.95 -11.83 -11.55
N MET A 29 -8.99 -12.55 -12.10
CA MET A 29 -7.98 -13.34 -11.37
C MET A 29 -6.64 -13.27 -12.09
N THR A 30 -5.56 -13.05 -11.32
CA THR A 30 -4.20 -12.98 -11.84
C THR A 30 -3.27 -13.85 -11.00
N LEU A 31 -2.56 -14.77 -11.67
CA LEU A 31 -1.50 -15.55 -11.02
C LEU A 31 -0.15 -14.85 -11.20
N VAL A 32 0.52 -14.56 -10.10
CA VAL A 32 1.89 -14.01 -10.11
C VAL A 32 2.87 -15.10 -9.74
N SER A 33 3.63 -15.56 -10.71
CA SER A 33 4.64 -16.61 -10.55
C SER A 33 6.06 -16.07 -10.69
N GLY A 34 7.03 -16.81 -10.21
CA GLY A 34 8.46 -16.49 -10.30
C GLY A 34 9.26 -17.18 -9.20
N CYS A 35 10.58 -17.20 -9.33
CA CYS A 35 11.48 -17.82 -8.36
C CYS A 35 11.40 -17.17 -6.98
N ASN A 36 11.73 -17.90 -5.93
CA ASN A 36 11.78 -17.38 -4.58
C ASN A 36 12.88 -16.31 -4.47
N GLY A 37 12.63 -15.27 -3.65
CA GLY A 37 13.56 -14.15 -3.49
C GLY A 37 13.48 -13.06 -4.57
N HIS A 38 12.77 -13.26 -5.68
CA HIS A 38 12.70 -12.31 -6.79
C HIS A 38 11.70 -11.16 -6.58
N GLY A 39 11.36 -10.82 -5.35
CA GLY A 39 10.63 -9.59 -5.04
C GLY A 39 9.12 -9.62 -5.24
N LYS A 40 8.47 -10.76 -5.53
CA LYS A 40 7.01 -10.84 -5.74
C LYS A 40 6.19 -10.18 -4.62
N SER A 41 6.50 -10.52 -3.37
CA SER A 41 5.81 -9.95 -2.20
C SER A 41 6.11 -8.47 -2.01
N PHE A 42 7.33 -8.01 -2.31
CA PHE A 42 7.68 -6.60 -2.33
C PHE A 42 6.86 -5.83 -3.37
N ALA A 43 6.76 -6.39 -4.57
CA ALA A 43 6.09 -5.76 -5.69
C ALA A 43 4.58 -5.57 -5.47
N LEU A 44 3.94 -6.46 -4.73
CA LEU A 44 2.49 -6.42 -4.53
C LEU A 44 2.12 -6.08 -3.09
N LEU A 45 2.52 -6.91 -2.12
CA LEU A 45 2.01 -6.76 -0.75
C LEU A 45 2.61 -5.53 -0.07
N ASP A 46 3.94 -5.41 -0.08
CA ASP A 46 4.61 -4.30 0.61
C ASP A 46 4.39 -2.96 -0.10
N SER A 47 4.35 -2.93 -1.44
CA SER A 47 4.13 -1.70 -2.20
C SER A 47 2.74 -1.12 -1.94
N ILE A 48 1.69 -1.94 -2.02
CA ILE A 48 0.31 -1.48 -1.80
C ILE A 48 0.13 -1.05 -0.35
N THR A 49 0.57 -1.85 0.63
CA THR A 49 0.42 -1.49 2.04
C THR A 49 1.24 -0.27 2.43
N PHE A 50 2.47 -0.16 1.93
CA PHE A 50 3.28 1.05 2.16
C PHE A 50 2.64 2.27 1.51
N GLY A 51 2.20 2.17 0.27
CA GLY A 51 1.52 3.27 -0.43
C GLY A 51 0.31 3.79 0.35
N LEU A 52 -0.55 2.91 0.82
CA LEU A 52 -1.79 3.29 1.52
C LEU A 52 -1.57 3.68 2.99
N PHE A 53 -0.77 2.92 3.73
CA PHE A 53 -0.68 3.06 5.20
C PHE A 53 0.69 3.57 5.70
N GLY A 54 1.67 3.78 4.82
CA GLY A 54 3.00 4.24 5.20
C GLY A 54 3.84 3.21 5.96
N ARG A 55 3.42 1.95 5.94
CA ARG A 55 4.16 0.83 6.55
C ARG A 55 4.05 -0.42 5.68
N PRO A 56 5.09 -1.26 5.62
CA PRO A 56 5.07 -2.48 4.82
C PRO A 56 4.13 -3.53 5.42
N PHE A 57 3.77 -4.52 4.60
CA PHE A 57 3.02 -5.69 5.05
C PHE A 57 3.87 -6.60 5.94
N ARG A 58 5.12 -6.81 5.54
CA ARG A 58 6.08 -7.62 6.31
C ARG A 58 6.66 -6.81 7.48
N LYS A 59 7.13 -7.51 8.51
CA LYS A 59 7.79 -6.91 9.69
C LYS A 59 9.22 -6.47 9.35
N ILE A 60 9.35 -5.45 8.51
CA ILE A 60 10.61 -4.80 8.13
C ILE A 60 10.53 -3.30 8.40
N ASN A 61 11.67 -2.66 8.65
CA ASN A 61 11.72 -1.24 8.91
C ASN A 61 11.60 -0.42 7.62
N ILE A 62 11.01 0.78 7.70
CA ILE A 62 10.83 1.67 6.55
C ILE A 62 12.13 1.93 5.75
N PRO A 63 13.29 2.18 6.37
CA PRO A 63 14.53 2.34 5.62
C PRO A 63 14.93 1.15 4.75
N GLN A 64 14.52 -0.07 5.12
CA GLN A 64 14.78 -1.29 4.36
C GLN A 64 13.91 -1.43 3.11
N LEU A 65 12.88 -0.57 2.96
CA LEU A 65 12.08 -0.48 1.74
C LEU A 65 12.82 0.24 0.62
N VAL A 66 13.80 1.08 0.96
CA VAL A 66 14.57 1.83 -0.04
C VAL A 66 15.60 0.89 -0.70
N ASN A 67 15.73 0.99 -2.02
CA ASN A 67 16.75 0.24 -2.76
C ASN A 67 18.15 0.50 -2.19
N SER A 68 18.86 -0.56 -1.84
CA SER A 68 20.16 -0.49 -1.15
C SER A 68 21.28 0.10 -2.00
N VAL A 69 21.15 0.05 -3.33
CA VAL A 69 22.13 0.59 -4.28
C VAL A 69 21.90 2.09 -4.46
N ASN A 70 20.70 2.49 -4.82
CA ASN A 70 20.38 3.88 -5.15
C ASN A 70 20.13 4.77 -3.92
N LYS A 71 19.64 4.22 -2.83
CA LYS A 71 19.41 4.86 -1.51
C LYS A 71 18.57 6.15 -1.52
N LYS A 72 17.92 6.47 -2.63
CA LYS A 72 17.14 7.69 -2.83
C LYS A 72 15.98 7.47 -3.80
N ASN A 73 15.09 8.46 -3.85
CA ASN A 73 13.95 8.50 -4.78
C ASN A 73 13.11 7.22 -4.75
N CYS A 74 12.91 6.68 -3.54
CA CYS A 74 11.99 5.58 -3.33
C CYS A 74 10.57 6.14 -3.35
N GLU A 75 9.77 5.75 -4.34
CA GLU A 75 8.41 6.22 -4.50
C GLU A 75 7.48 5.05 -4.84
N VAL A 76 6.29 5.08 -4.27
CA VAL A 76 5.21 4.14 -4.54
C VAL A 76 3.94 4.92 -4.83
N GLU A 77 3.27 4.57 -5.92
CA GLU A 77 1.96 5.08 -6.30
C GLU A 77 0.95 3.94 -6.31
N VAL A 78 -0.21 4.15 -5.71
CA VAL A 78 -1.33 3.20 -5.72
C VAL A 78 -2.54 3.91 -6.30
N GLU A 79 -3.08 3.37 -7.37
CA GLU A 79 -4.30 3.86 -8.01
C GLU A 79 -5.46 2.90 -7.77
N PHE A 80 -6.60 3.45 -7.37
CA PHE A 80 -7.81 2.68 -7.11
C PHE A 80 -9.06 3.54 -7.30
N ASP A 81 -10.17 2.89 -7.55
CA ASP A 81 -11.48 3.53 -7.62
C ASP A 81 -12.34 3.17 -6.42
N ILE A 82 -13.14 4.12 -5.96
CA ILE A 82 -14.22 3.91 -5.01
C ILE A 82 -15.50 4.51 -5.59
N SER A 83 -16.45 3.68 -5.91
CA SER A 83 -17.70 4.10 -6.58
C SER A 83 -17.43 4.80 -7.91
N LYS A 84 -17.60 6.11 -7.98
CA LYS A 84 -17.37 6.93 -9.18
C LYS A 84 -16.10 7.76 -9.13
N ASP A 85 -15.38 7.74 -8.02
CA ASP A 85 -14.18 8.54 -7.82
C ASP A 85 -12.92 7.71 -8.02
N SER A 86 -11.98 8.25 -8.78
CA SER A 86 -10.64 7.70 -8.94
C SER A 86 -9.68 8.36 -7.97
N TYR A 87 -8.91 7.54 -7.26
CA TYR A 87 -7.91 7.98 -6.30
C TYR A 87 -6.52 7.51 -6.71
N LYS A 88 -5.54 8.36 -6.45
CA LYS A 88 -4.12 8.03 -6.54
C LYS A 88 -3.43 8.48 -5.27
N VAL A 89 -2.76 7.58 -4.60
CA VAL A 89 -1.93 7.86 -3.43
C VAL A 89 -0.48 7.70 -3.81
N VAL A 90 0.32 8.75 -3.59
CA VAL A 90 1.76 8.78 -3.86
C VAL A 90 2.48 8.90 -2.52
N ARG A 91 3.42 8.00 -2.28
CA ARG A 91 4.22 8.00 -1.07
C ARG A 91 5.70 7.77 -1.39
N GLY A 92 6.55 8.63 -0.81
CA GLY A 92 7.98 8.60 -1.04
C GLY A 92 8.81 8.50 0.24
N ILE A 93 10.01 7.94 0.08
CA ILE A 93 11.08 7.91 1.08
C ILE A 93 12.33 8.48 0.39
N ASN A 94 12.95 9.47 1.02
CA ASN A 94 14.12 10.17 0.48
C ASN A 94 13.98 10.70 -0.96
N PRO A 95 13.20 11.78 -1.20
CA PRO A 95 12.57 12.65 -0.20
C PRO A 95 11.26 12.08 0.36
N LYS A 96 10.89 12.51 1.57
CA LYS A 96 9.61 12.15 2.17
C LYS A 96 8.48 12.84 1.40
N LYS A 97 7.54 12.04 0.89
CA LYS A 97 6.41 12.50 0.10
C LYS A 97 5.15 11.77 0.54
N PHE A 98 4.02 12.48 0.60
CA PHE A 98 2.71 11.86 0.79
C PHE A 98 1.66 12.75 0.16
N GLU A 99 1.07 12.30 -0.93
CA GLU A 99 0.08 13.03 -1.72
C GLU A 99 -1.11 12.13 -2.02
N ILE A 100 -2.31 12.69 -1.97
CA ILE A 100 -3.55 12.01 -2.32
C ILE A 100 -4.25 12.83 -3.39
N TYR A 101 -4.54 12.20 -4.51
CA TYR A 101 -5.27 12.78 -5.62
C TYR A 101 -6.66 12.16 -5.68
N ARG A 102 -7.67 12.97 -5.95
CA ARG A 102 -9.04 12.55 -6.26
C ARG A 102 -9.42 13.12 -7.62
N ASN A 103 -9.78 12.25 -8.56
CA ASN A 103 -10.12 12.64 -9.95
C ASN A 103 -9.07 13.55 -10.60
N GLY A 104 -7.78 13.26 -10.38
CA GLY A 104 -6.64 14.01 -10.90
C GLY A 104 -6.30 15.30 -10.14
N LYS A 105 -7.10 15.72 -9.16
CA LYS A 105 -6.82 16.90 -8.33
C LYS A 105 -6.16 16.51 -7.02
N LEU A 106 -5.07 17.18 -6.67
CA LEU A 106 -4.41 17.01 -5.38
C LEU A 106 -5.36 17.48 -4.27
N LEU A 107 -5.58 16.63 -3.27
CA LEU A 107 -6.32 17.02 -2.08
C LEU A 107 -5.46 17.94 -1.21
N ASP A 108 -6.12 18.91 -0.55
CA ASP A 108 -5.43 19.92 0.25
C ASP A 108 -4.60 19.29 1.38
N GLN A 109 -3.32 19.69 1.46
CA GLN A 109 -2.33 19.16 2.41
C GLN A 109 -2.15 20.07 3.64
N ASN A 110 -3.05 21.02 3.89
CA ASN A 110 -2.94 21.97 5.03
C ASN A 110 -2.99 21.30 6.41
N ALA A 111 -3.34 20.01 6.47
CA ALA A 111 -3.33 19.21 7.69
C ALA A 111 -1.94 18.57 7.96
N LYS A 112 -1.64 18.33 9.24
CA LYS A 112 -0.46 17.56 9.63
C LYS A 112 -0.49 16.16 8.98
N THR A 113 0.67 15.60 8.66
CA THR A 113 0.78 14.27 7.99
C THR A 113 -0.04 13.17 8.67
N LYS A 114 -0.20 13.23 10.00
CA LYS A 114 -1.04 12.28 10.76
C LYS A 114 -2.52 12.43 10.47
N ASP A 115 -3.00 13.67 10.36
CA ASP A 115 -4.42 13.96 10.08
C ASP A 115 -4.74 13.58 8.62
N TYR A 116 -3.78 13.79 7.72
CA TYR A 116 -3.89 13.40 6.32
C TYR A 116 -3.94 11.87 6.14
N GLN A 117 -3.17 11.11 6.96
CA GLN A 117 -3.27 9.65 7.01
C GLN A 117 -4.61 9.18 7.54
N LYS A 118 -5.11 9.79 8.63
CA LYS A 118 -6.45 9.49 9.16
C LYS A 118 -7.55 9.78 8.15
N MET A 119 -7.46 10.90 7.43
CA MET A 119 -8.40 11.22 6.37
C MET A 119 -8.44 10.12 5.31
N LEU A 120 -7.27 9.58 4.90
CA LEU A 120 -7.20 8.46 3.97
C LEU A 120 -7.87 7.20 4.54
N GLU A 121 -7.55 6.84 5.78
CA GLU A 121 -8.07 5.62 6.41
C GLU A 121 -9.57 5.72 6.74
N ASP A 122 -10.00 6.80 7.37
CA ASP A 122 -11.35 6.93 7.93
C ASP A 122 -12.39 7.39 6.88
N HIS A 123 -12.00 8.30 5.98
CA HIS A 123 -12.94 8.90 5.04
C HIS A 123 -12.88 8.33 3.63
N ILE A 124 -11.70 7.92 3.15
CA ILE A 124 -11.53 7.40 1.79
C ILE A 124 -11.60 5.88 1.78
N LEU A 125 -10.65 5.21 2.43
CA LEU A 125 -10.59 3.74 2.45
C LEU A 125 -11.67 3.13 3.35
N LYS A 126 -12.07 3.82 4.40
CA LYS A 126 -12.95 3.32 5.48
C LYS A 126 -12.43 2.01 6.06
N MET A 127 -11.11 1.92 6.21
CA MET A 127 -10.41 0.72 6.60
C MET A 127 -9.03 1.08 7.18
N ASN A 128 -8.71 0.54 8.34
CA ASN A 128 -7.40 0.70 8.95
C ASN A 128 -6.41 -0.38 8.45
N TYR A 129 -5.13 -0.23 8.79
CA TYR A 129 -4.06 -1.16 8.40
C TYR A 129 -4.36 -2.61 8.83
N LYS A 130 -4.89 -2.83 10.05
CA LYS A 130 -5.19 -4.18 10.55
C LYS A 130 -6.31 -4.84 9.76
N SER A 131 -7.41 -4.11 9.53
CA SER A 131 -8.53 -4.59 8.72
C SER A 131 -8.06 -4.93 7.30
N PHE A 132 -7.25 -4.06 6.70
CA PHE A 132 -6.71 -4.27 5.36
C PHE A 132 -5.87 -5.54 5.27
N THR A 133 -4.97 -5.76 6.21
CA THR A 133 -4.07 -6.93 6.23
C THR A 133 -4.75 -8.23 6.66
N GLN A 134 -5.97 -8.17 7.17
CA GLN A 134 -6.77 -9.34 7.53
C GLN A 134 -7.83 -9.70 6.49
N VAL A 135 -8.30 -8.72 5.71
CA VAL A 135 -9.43 -8.90 4.79
C VAL A 135 -9.00 -8.81 3.33
N VAL A 136 -8.12 -7.88 3.00
CA VAL A 136 -7.71 -7.60 1.61
C VAL A 136 -6.44 -8.38 1.24
N ILE A 137 -5.46 -8.43 2.13
CA ILE A 137 -4.21 -9.16 1.90
C ILE A 137 -4.14 -10.37 2.84
N LEU A 138 -4.30 -11.55 2.26
CA LEU A 138 -4.20 -12.82 2.99
C LEU A 138 -2.83 -13.45 2.74
N GLY A 139 -1.85 -13.11 3.57
CA GLY A 139 -0.49 -13.65 3.48
C GLY A 139 -0.26 -14.80 4.47
N SER A 140 0.20 -15.95 4.00
CA SER A 140 0.43 -17.14 4.84
C SER A 140 1.38 -16.94 6.03
N SER A 141 2.34 -16.01 5.91
CA SER A 141 3.34 -15.77 6.95
C SER A 141 2.92 -14.77 8.04
N SER A 142 1.86 -14.01 7.82
CA SER A 142 1.40 -12.95 8.74
C SER A 142 -0.11 -12.99 9.00
N PHE A 143 -0.81 -13.85 8.30
CA PHE A 143 -2.25 -14.06 8.52
C PHE A 143 -2.46 -14.81 9.83
N VAL A 144 -3.11 -14.16 10.77
CA VAL A 144 -3.62 -14.78 11.99
C VAL A 144 -5.13 -14.92 11.80
N PRO A 145 -5.68 -16.15 11.84
CA PRO A 145 -7.13 -16.34 11.73
C PRO A 145 -7.88 -15.44 12.71
N PHE A 146 -9.01 -14.89 12.29
CA PHE A 146 -9.79 -13.92 13.09
C PHE A 146 -10.04 -14.40 14.51
N MET A 147 -10.34 -15.69 14.70
CA MET A 147 -10.62 -16.27 16.01
C MET A 147 -9.38 -16.35 16.93
N GLN A 148 -8.17 -16.29 16.38
CA GLN A 148 -6.91 -16.27 17.12
C GLN A 148 -6.40 -14.86 17.44
N LEU A 149 -7.03 -13.84 16.89
CA LEU A 149 -6.75 -12.45 17.22
C LEU A 149 -7.12 -12.15 18.68
N SER A 150 -6.42 -11.20 19.30
CA SER A 150 -6.81 -10.66 20.61
C SER A 150 -8.21 -10.02 20.53
N SER A 151 -8.92 -9.92 21.65
CA SER A 151 -10.25 -9.29 21.70
C SER A 151 -10.22 -7.83 21.20
N ALA A 152 -9.15 -7.11 21.49
CA ALA A 152 -8.95 -5.74 21.00
C ALA A 152 -8.75 -5.69 19.48
N ASP A 153 -7.96 -6.63 18.94
CA ASP A 153 -7.71 -6.70 17.49
C ASP A 153 -8.95 -7.15 16.72
N ARG A 154 -9.74 -8.08 17.26
CA ARG A 154 -11.03 -8.48 16.66
C ARG A 154 -12.00 -7.31 16.54
N ARG A 155 -12.13 -6.50 17.60
CA ARG A 155 -12.95 -5.28 17.56
C ARG A 155 -12.46 -4.31 16.49
N SER A 156 -11.16 -4.02 16.44
CA SER A 156 -10.57 -3.12 15.44
C SER A 156 -10.71 -3.60 13.98
N VAL A 157 -11.02 -4.88 13.75
CA VAL A 157 -11.28 -5.41 12.39
C VAL A 157 -12.76 -5.25 12.01
N ILE A 158 -13.68 -5.28 13.00
CA ILE A 158 -15.13 -5.20 12.79
C ILE A 158 -15.62 -3.74 12.78
N GLU A 159 -15.07 -2.89 13.64
CA GLU A 159 -15.37 -1.46 13.76
C GLU A 159 -14.65 -0.64 12.67
#